data_850cda50eefa155334b83d6b6c7a6d73
#
_entry.id   850cda50eefa155334b83d6b6c7a6d73
#
_cell.length_a   1.000
_cell.length_b   1.000
_cell.length_c   1.000
_cell.angle_alpha   90.00
_cell.angle_beta   90.00
_cell.angle_gamma   90.00
#
_symmetry.space_group_name_H-M   'P 1'
#
loop_
_entity.id
_entity.type
_entity.pdbx_description
1 polymer ?
#
loop_
_entity_poly.entity_id
_entity_poly.type
_entity_poly.pdbx_seq_one_letter_code
_entity_poly.pdbx_strand_id
1 'polypeptide(L)'
;LLSSENLFSEYPSKPVGEFKSEYDQFWFLYQKELRPGESELILRPFYSSYREEKSAYRFQTVLYPIYYSEETKYWKVWTFLFFFSGTSAVHEDTGEDSDVLTPLLFWGSGDTNRENYFGFFPFGGKLRNKIAYSELSFYLFPLYTNWKYKDYEAHAVLWPFFLYGSSETREEFRIFPLFSRKIHRGKYERYSFLWPFFQWGTTYQDKREPVHYKLFFPFYGAKDGESGNMKSRAYFVLPLLGSFLGYGYDDRTGEKDFNVFFFLIQYGTNQDEDYKKLILFPFFGRYRFASKQTTFVTPLYFHLQSDTYHIQSDDTFLIPFYFNSKRHYVQWDRDESYLKLWPLFKYQKDRDGNVVWNLLSLFPIKSEVVDRIWDPLWSIVEYQKLSNGEKRVSILMRAYTQRWTETEFHASVPFLLEVSLTPEKTSWKFLYGLIGYERIESDRKLQLLWFIKI
;
A
#
# COMPACT_ATOMS: atom_id res chain seq x y z
N LEU A 1 -2.31 -4.66 6.33
CA LEU A 1 -1.79 -4.31 5.00
C LEU A 1 -3.00 -4.08 4.10
N LEU A 2 -3.61 -2.91 4.25
CA LEU A 2 -4.56 -2.37 3.28
C LEU A 2 -3.74 -2.04 2.05
N SER A 3 -4.01 -2.71 0.95
CA SER A 3 -3.35 -2.46 -0.31
C SER A 3 -3.64 -1.02 -0.74
N SER A 4 -2.61 -0.25 -0.94
CA SER A 4 -2.67 1.10 -1.54
C SER A 4 -3.30 1.13 -2.94
N GLU A 5 -3.71 -0.03 -3.45
CA GLU A 5 -4.30 -0.20 -4.78
C GLU A 5 -5.72 0.36 -4.91
N ASN A 6 -6.46 0.52 -3.80
CA ASN A 6 -7.82 1.06 -3.87
C ASN A 6 -7.92 2.59 -3.74
N LEU A 7 -6.84 3.27 -3.38
CA LEU A 7 -6.84 4.72 -3.16
C LEU A 7 -6.67 5.54 -4.43
N PHE A 8 -6.20 4.94 -5.52
CA PHE A 8 -6.00 5.63 -6.80
C PHE A 8 -7.07 5.28 -7.86
N SER A 9 -8.13 4.55 -7.51
CA SER A 9 -9.09 4.02 -8.50
C SER A 9 -10.20 4.99 -8.93
N GLU A 10 -10.33 6.16 -8.31
CA GLU A 10 -11.45 7.10 -8.57
C GLU A 10 -11.03 8.45 -9.15
N TYR A 11 -9.99 8.53 -9.96
CA TYR A 11 -9.70 9.79 -10.65
C TYR A 11 -10.47 9.87 -11.98
N PRO A 12 -11.47 10.78 -12.09
CA PRO A 12 -12.13 11.01 -13.36
C PRO A 12 -11.13 11.57 -14.38
N SER A 13 -11.23 11.09 -15.61
CA SER A 13 -10.47 11.62 -16.74
C SER A 13 -10.66 13.12 -16.86
N LYS A 14 -9.58 13.88 -16.77
CA LYS A 14 -9.64 15.32 -17.06
C LYS A 14 -9.86 15.53 -18.56
N PRO A 15 -10.79 16.42 -18.96
CA PRO A 15 -10.83 16.85 -20.34
C PRO A 15 -9.50 17.51 -20.70
N VAL A 16 -8.96 17.16 -21.85
CA VAL A 16 -7.82 17.84 -22.46
C VAL A 16 -8.29 19.25 -22.81
N GLY A 17 -7.99 20.21 -21.95
CA GLY A 17 -8.32 21.62 -22.13
C GLY A 17 -7.08 22.46 -21.86
N GLU A 18 -6.98 23.61 -22.52
CA GLU A 18 -5.92 24.61 -22.34
C GLU A 18 -5.92 25.13 -20.90
N PHE A 19 -5.25 24.44 -20.00
CA PHE A 19 -5.14 24.89 -18.61
C PHE A 19 -3.72 25.39 -18.35
N LYS A 20 -3.62 26.70 -18.19
CA LYS A 20 -2.39 27.37 -17.79
C LYS A 20 -2.03 26.94 -16.37
N SER A 21 -0.91 26.25 -16.20
CA SER A 21 -0.37 25.92 -14.88
C SER A 21 0.53 27.06 -14.41
N GLU A 22 0.29 27.56 -13.19
CA GLU A 22 1.29 28.40 -12.53
C GLU A 22 2.36 27.49 -11.93
N TYR A 23 3.58 27.65 -12.40
CA TYR A 23 4.73 26.87 -11.93
C TYR A 23 5.82 27.81 -11.47
N ASP A 24 6.19 27.67 -10.18
CA ASP A 24 7.28 28.42 -9.57
C ASP A 24 8.30 27.44 -8.98
N GLN A 25 9.56 27.65 -9.25
CA GLN A 25 10.63 26.76 -8.83
C GLN A 25 11.87 27.57 -8.48
N PHE A 26 12.50 27.20 -7.38
CA PHE A 26 13.80 27.69 -7.00
C PHE A 26 14.76 26.53 -6.74
N TRP A 27 15.68 26.35 -7.66
CA TRP A 27 16.68 25.28 -7.65
C TRP A 27 15.99 23.90 -7.42
N PHE A 28 16.68 22.95 -6.75
CA PHE A 28 16.03 21.69 -6.32
C PHE A 28 15.22 21.85 -5.04
N LEU A 29 15.42 22.92 -4.28
CA LEU A 29 14.87 23.08 -2.92
C LEU A 29 13.36 23.30 -2.92
N TYR A 30 12.87 24.20 -3.76
CA TYR A 30 11.50 24.66 -3.75
C TYR A 30 10.81 24.41 -5.08
N GLN A 31 9.57 23.97 -5.02
CA GLN A 31 8.67 23.83 -6.17
C GLN A 31 7.24 24.08 -5.72
N LYS A 32 6.56 24.94 -6.43
CA LYS A 32 5.11 25.18 -6.29
C LYS A 32 4.47 25.04 -7.65
N GLU A 33 3.41 24.27 -7.72
CA GLU A 33 2.63 24.08 -8.93
C GLU A 33 1.14 24.21 -8.63
N LEU A 34 0.46 25.09 -9.34
CA LEU A 34 -0.97 25.29 -9.28
C LEU A 34 -1.56 24.90 -10.64
N ARG A 35 -2.43 23.92 -10.62
CA ARG A 35 -3.24 23.48 -11.76
C ARG A 35 -4.71 23.66 -11.41
N PRO A 36 -5.64 23.75 -12.38
CA PRO A 36 -7.06 23.81 -12.09
C PRO A 36 -7.51 22.63 -11.25
N GLY A 37 -7.90 22.91 -10.00
CA GLY A 37 -8.33 21.89 -9.03
C GLY A 37 -7.21 21.08 -8.37
N GLU A 38 -5.94 21.43 -8.59
CA GLU A 38 -4.78 20.79 -7.94
C GLU A 38 -3.76 21.81 -7.51
N SER A 39 -3.15 21.55 -6.37
CA SER A 39 -2.02 22.34 -5.90
C SER A 39 -0.94 21.44 -5.30
N GLU A 40 0.30 21.74 -5.63
CA GLU A 40 1.47 21.05 -5.10
C GLU A 40 2.46 22.06 -4.56
N LEU A 41 3.00 21.79 -3.38
CA LEU A 41 4.10 22.54 -2.76
C LEU A 41 5.13 21.55 -2.24
N ILE A 42 6.38 21.70 -2.67
CA ILE A 42 7.49 20.86 -2.23
C ILE A 42 8.64 21.74 -1.77
N LEU A 43 9.11 21.52 -0.53
CA LEU A 43 10.33 22.04 0.05
C LEU A 43 11.26 20.88 0.36
N ARG A 44 12.11 20.50 -0.57
CA ARG A 44 12.92 19.28 -0.49
C ARG A 44 14.06 19.39 0.48
N PRO A 45 14.37 18.30 1.24
CA PRO A 45 13.57 17.09 1.42
C PRO A 45 12.55 17.21 2.57
N PHE A 46 12.35 18.41 3.13
CA PHE A 46 11.73 18.64 4.42
C PHE A 46 10.21 18.50 4.42
N TYR A 47 9.55 19.04 3.39
CA TYR A 47 8.09 19.11 3.36
C TYR A 47 7.54 18.93 1.95
N SER A 48 6.44 18.22 1.82
CA SER A 48 5.61 18.25 0.62
C SER A 48 4.12 18.25 0.95
N SER A 49 3.34 18.93 0.13
CA SER A 49 1.89 18.95 0.22
C SER A 49 1.30 18.88 -1.19
N TYR A 50 0.44 17.93 -1.41
CA TYR A 50 -0.38 17.79 -2.62
C TYR A 50 -1.85 17.88 -2.21
N ARG A 51 -2.63 18.61 -2.95
CA ARG A 51 -4.08 18.75 -2.75
C ARG A 51 -4.81 18.66 -4.08
N GLU A 52 -5.89 17.91 -4.09
CA GLU A 52 -6.85 17.83 -5.17
C GLU A 52 -8.24 18.24 -4.67
N GLU A 53 -8.84 19.28 -5.29
CA GLU A 53 -10.10 19.87 -4.81
C GLU A 53 -11.31 18.98 -5.11
N LYS A 54 -11.32 18.31 -6.28
CA LYS A 54 -12.48 17.49 -6.71
C LYS A 54 -12.74 16.28 -5.83
N SER A 55 -11.68 15.62 -5.41
CA SER A 55 -11.73 14.43 -4.53
C SER A 55 -11.64 14.81 -3.06
N ALA A 56 -11.45 16.11 -2.73
CA ALA A 56 -11.07 16.57 -1.39
C ALA A 56 -9.83 15.82 -0.83
N TYR A 57 -8.96 15.36 -1.74
CA TYR A 57 -7.77 14.61 -1.38
C TYR A 57 -6.62 15.54 -1.03
N ARG A 58 -5.94 15.24 0.07
CA ARG A 58 -4.74 15.94 0.51
C ARG A 58 -3.69 14.95 1.01
N PHE A 59 -2.49 15.07 0.51
CA PHE A 59 -1.33 14.29 0.96
C PHE A 59 -0.23 15.22 1.43
N GLN A 60 0.26 15.02 2.65
CA GLN A 60 1.31 15.84 3.24
C GLN A 60 2.42 14.98 3.81
N THR A 61 3.65 15.46 3.71
CA THR A 61 4.81 14.76 4.27
C THR A 61 5.74 15.74 4.97
N VAL A 62 6.42 15.25 6.03
CA VAL A 62 7.55 15.93 6.65
C VAL A 62 8.69 14.92 6.71
N LEU A 63 9.82 15.25 6.07
CA LEU A 63 10.99 14.36 5.95
C LEU A 63 10.58 12.93 5.56
N TYR A 64 9.79 12.79 4.48
CA TYR A 64 9.29 11.48 4.07
C TYR A 64 10.41 10.43 4.00
N PRO A 65 10.23 9.23 4.61
CA PRO A 65 9.00 8.65 5.13
C PRO A 65 8.78 8.79 6.66
N ILE A 66 9.43 9.74 7.35
CA ILE A 66 9.32 9.89 8.81
C ILE A 66 7.89 10.24 9.22
N TYR A 67 7.30 11.23 8.57
CA TYR A 67 5.90 11.58 8.78
C TYR A 67 5.19 11.77 7.44
N TYR A 68 4.00 11.22 7.34
CA TYR A 68 3.06 11.52 6.25
C TYR A 68 1.62 11.44 6.74
N SER A 69 0.77 12.22 6.10
CA SER A 69 -0.69 12.18 6.31
C SER A 69 -1.43 12.23 5.00
N GLU A 70 -2.51 11.50 4.96
CA GLU A 70 -3.42 11.37 3.84
C GLU A 70 -4.83 11.71 4.31
N GLU A 71 -5.49 12.61 3.62
CA GLU A 71 -6.81 13.11 3.96
C GLU A 71 -7.71 13.03 2.74
N THR A 72 -8.89 12.47 2.92
CA THR A 72 -9.96 12.38 1.93
C THR A 72 -11.21 13.08 2.47
N LYS A 73 -12.29 13.11 1.69
CA LYS A 73 -13.57 13.65 2.15
C LYS A 73 -14.10 13.01 3.44
N TYR A 74 -13.78 11.71 3.66
CA TYR A 74 -14.41 10.91 4.72
C TYR A 74 -13.45 10.51 5.84
N TRP A 75 -12.14 10.60 5.64
CA TRP A 75 -11.16 10.14 6.62
C TRP A 75 -9.80 10.82 6.43
N LYS A 76 -9.06 10.87 7.51
CA LYS A 76 -7.67 11.30 7.57
C LYS A 76 -6.84 10.24 8.29
N VAL A 77 -5.74 9.85 7.67
CA VAL A 77 -4.75 8.95 8.27
C VAL A 77 -3.43 9.69 8.38
N TRP A 78 -2.75 9.52 9.47
CA TRP A 78 -1.38 9.97 9.62
C TRP A 78 -0.48 8.85 10.15
N THR A 79 0.78 8.88 9.77
CA THR A 79 1.79 7.91 10.20
C THR A 79 3.07 8.64 10.57
N PHE A 80 3.65 8.26 11.69
CA PHE A 80 4.91 8.76 12.19
C PHE A 80 5.84 7.61 12.56
N LEU A 81 7.10 7.65 12.06
CA LEU A 81 8.14 6.62 12.28
C LEU A 81 7.65 5.18 12.07
N PHE A 82 6.74 4.94 11.11
CA PHE A 82 6.13 3.64 10.75
C PHE A 82 5.33 2.93 11.86
N PHE A 83 5.55 3.27 13.12
CA PHE A 83 4.96 2.59 14.27
C PHE A 83 3.77 3.33 14.88
N PHE A 84 3.70 4.63 14.68
CA PHE A 84 2.61 5.45 15.22
C PHE A 84 1.70 5.86 14.09
N SER A 85 0.45 5.45 14.17
CA SER A 85 -0.55 5.83 13.18
C SER A 85 -1.85 6.24 13.86
N GLY A 86 -2.52 7.21 13.29
CA GLY A 86 -3.84 7.64 13.71
C GLY A 86 -4.75 7.79 12.51
N THR A 87 -6.03 7.53 12.73
CA THR A 87 -7.09 7.73 11.75
C THR A 87 -8.17 8.62 12.33
N SER A 88 -8.71 9.52 11.53
CA SER A 88 -9.92 10.29 11.86
C SER A 88 -10.91 10.10 10.74
N ALA A 89 -12.14 9.74 11.07
CA ALA A 89 -13.25 9.69 10.12
C ALA A 89 -14.11 10.94 10.31
N VAL A 90 -14.45 11.60 9.21
CA VAL A 90 -15.31 12.78 9.20
C VAL A 90 -16.67 12.36 8.69
N HIS A 91 -17.71 12.47 9.53
CA HIS A 91 -19.10 12.28 9.15
C HIS A 91 -19.77 13.64 8.98
N GLU A 92 -20.47 13.84 7.86
CA GLU A 92 -21.09 15.13 7.52
C GLU A 92 -22.12 15.59 8.57
N ASP A 93 -22.76 14.65 9.28
CA ASP A 93 -23.86 14.95 10.19
C ASP A 93 -23.54 14.79 11.68
N THR A 94 -22.43 14.18 12.07
CA THR A 94 -22.25 13.68 13.46
C THR A 94 -20.90 14.01 14.10
N GLY A 95 -19.92 14.49 13.37
CA GLY A 95 -18.62 14.85 13.93
C GLY A 95 -17.45 13.97 13.47
N GLU A 96 -16.34 14.02 14.17
CA GLU A 96 -15.12 13.28 13.86
C GLU A 96 -14.92 12.09 14.78
N ASP A 97 -14.88 10.89 14.21
CA ASP A 97 -14.35 9.71 14.88
C ASP A 97 -12.83 9.67 14.73
N SER A 98 -12.10 9.56 15.82
CA SER A 98 -10.65 9.48 15.79
C SER A 98 -10.11 8.27 16.51
N ASP A 99 -9.13 7.61 15.88
CA ASP A 99 -8.43 6.46 16.42
C ASP A 99 -6.93 6.65 16.33
N VAL A 100 -6.23 6.38 17.41
CA VAL A 100 -4.77 6.32 17.43
C VAL A 100 -4.36 4.93 17.92
N LEU A 101 -3.60 4.23 17.07
CA LEU A 101 -3.10 2.89 17.35
C LEU A 101 -1.58 2.89 17.31
N THR A 102 -0.97 2.56 18.42
CA THR A 102 0.47 2.33 18.53
C THR A 102 0.72 0.97 19.17
N PRO A 103 1.93 0.42 19.12
CA PRO A 103 2.22 -0.89 19.72
C PRO A 103 1.88 -1.00 21.21
N LEU A 104 1.96 0.09 21.96
CA LEU A 104 1.75 0.08 23.40
C LEU A 104 0.55 0.93 23.85
N LEU A 105 0.28 2.03 23.18
CA LEU A 105 -0.74 2.99 23.57
C LEU A 105 -1.76 3.14 22.45
N PHE A 106 -3.04 3.07 22.80
CA PHE A 106 -4.12 3.26 21.84
C PHE A 106 -5.32 3.92 22.49
N TRP A 107 -5.98 4.78 21.73
CA TRP A 107 -7.23 5.42 22.14
C TRP A 107 -8.06 5.76 20.92
N GLY A 108 -9.36 5.89 21.15
CA GLY A 108 -10.32 6.31 20.14
C GLY A 108 -11.45 7.11 20.78
N SER A 109 -11.98 8.02 20.01
CA SER A 109 -13.18 8.79 20.34
C SER A 109 -14.13 8.76 19.16
N GLY A 110 -15.41 8.72 19.44
CA GLY A 110 -16.47 8.77 18.44
C GLY A 110 -17.70 9.48 18.97
N ASP A 111 -18.73 9.59 18.15
CA ASP A 111 -19.95 10.32 18.45
C ASP A 111 -20.71 9.76 19.66
N THR A 112 -20.54 8.48 19.93
CA THR A 112 -21.18 7.80 21.05
C THR A 112 -20.15 7.36 22.08
N ASN A 113 -20.53 7.37 23.36
CA ASN A 113 -19.71 6.81 24.45
C ASN A 113 -19.36 5.32 24.22
N ARG A 114 -20.09 4.63 23.33
CA ARG A 114 -19.82 3.23 22.97
C ARG A 114 -18.60 3.07 22.04
N GLU A 115 -18.16 4.14 21.40
CA GLU A 115 -17.01 4.17 20.49
C GLU A 115 -15.73 4.62 21.19
N ASN A 116 -15.87 5.28 22.34
CA ASN A 116 -14.73 5.71 23.14
C ASN A 116 -13.99 4.53 23.75
N TYR A 117 -12.68 4.51 23.59
CA TYR A 117 -11.83 3.50 24.20
C TYR A 117 -10.43 4.06 24.52
N PHE A 118 -9.76 3.41 25.45
CA PHE A 118 -8.39 3.70 25.83
C PHE A 118 -7.70 2.42 26.30
N GLY A 119 -6.41 2.31 26.01
CA GLY A 119 -5.59 1.23 26.54
C GLY A 119 -4.11 1.50 26.50
N PHE A 120 -3.43 0.98 27.50
CA PHE A 120 -1.98 0.96 27.61
C PHE A 120 -1.51 -0.49 27.84
N PHE A 121 -1.00 -1.10 26.76
CA PHE A 121 -0.52 -2.48 26.81
C PHE A 121 0.83 -2.55 27.52
N PRO A 122 1.07 -3.54 28.39
CA PRO A 122 0.19 -4.64 28.78
C PRO A 122 -0.71 -4.35 30.01
N PHE A 123 -0.72 -3.14 30.55
CA PHE A 123 -1.28 -2.85 31.88
C PHE A 123 -2.80 -2.92 31.92
N GLY A 124 -3.47 -2.30 30.99
CA GLY A 124 -4.92 -2.36 30.93
C GLY A 124 -5.50 -1.51 29.82
N GLY A 125 -6.69 -1.88 29.40
CA GLY A 125 -7.38 -1.13 28.39
C GLY A 125 -8.54 -1.86 27.77
N LYS A 126 -9.22 -1.11 26.93
CA LYS A 126 -10.37 -1.58 26.16
C LYS A 126 -10.24 -1.06 24.74
N LEU A 127 -10.43 -1.95 23.78
CA LEU A 127 -10.57 -1.66 22.35
C LEU A 127 -12.01 -1.93 21.93
N ARG A 128 -12.58 -1.09 21.08
CA ARG A 128 -13.93 -1.24 20.55
C ARG A 128 -13.93 -1.18 19.04
N ASN A 129 -14.65 -2.13 18.41
CA ASN A 129 -14.77 -2.26 16.95
C ASN A 129 -13.41 -2.32 16.21
N LYS A 130 -12.39 -2.87 16.87
CA LYS A 130 -11.04 -3.03 16.32
C LYS A 130 -10.61 -4.49 16.37
N ILE A 131 -9.64 -4.85 15.52
CA ILE A 131 -9.04 -6.21 15.48
C ILE A 131 -10.12 -7.31 15.35
N ALA A 132 -11.15 -7.07 14.53
CA ALA A 132 -12.28 -7.98 14.29
C ALA A 132 -13.15 -8.31 15.51
N TYR A 133 -13.02 -7.59 16.64
CA TYR A 133 -13.86 -7.73 17.82
C TYR A 133 -14.73 -6.50 18.03
N SER A 134 -15.96 -6.71 18.52
CA SER A 134 -16.82 -5.61 18.96
C SER A 134 -16.25 -4.93 20.21
N GLU A 135 -15.68 -5.72 21.09
CA GLU A 135 -14.99 -5.24 22.31
C GLU A 135 -13.85 -6.21 22.67
N LEU A 136 -12.69 -5.68 23.01
CA LEU A 136 -11.56 -6.42 23.58
C LEU A 136 -11.06 -5.62 24.79
N SER A 137 -11.10 -6.25 25.96
CA SER A 137 -10.59 -5.68 27.22
C SER A 137 -9.47 -6.55 27.77
N PHE A 138 -8.48 -5.95 28.39
CA PHE A 138 -7.40 -6.68 29.06
C PHE A 138 -6.95 -5.91 30.32
N TYR A 139 -6.49 -6.68 31.30
CA TYR A 139 -5.97 -6.18 32.56
C TYR A 139 -4.70 -6.94 32.91
N LEU A 140 -3.60 -6.21 33.04
CA LEU A 140 -2.26 -6.77 33.28
C LEU A 140 -1.99 -8.01 32.40
N PHE A 141 -2.14 -7.80 31.07
CA PHE A 141 -1.94 -8.92 30.13
C PHE A 141 -0.61 -9.65 30.41
N PRO A 142 -0.64 -11.00 30.50
CA PRO A 142 -1.69 -11.93 30.10
C PRO A 142 -2.66 -12.38 31.24
N LEU A 143 -2.74 -11.67 32.39
CA LEU A 143 -3.50 -12.16 33.53
C LEU A 143 -4.98 -12.31 33.23
N TYR A 144 -5.59 -11.29 32.63
CA TYR A 144 -7.00 -11.37 32.25
C TYR A 144 -7.27 -10.65 30.93
N THR A 145 -8.09 -11.30 30.09
CA THR A 145 -8.57 -10.75 28.82
C THR A 145 -10.01 -11.18 28.58
N ASN A 146 -10.82 -10.23 28.11
CA ASN A 146 -12.20 -10.50 27.71
C ASN A 146 -12.40 -9.94 26.30
N TRP A 147 -13.12 -10.68 25.44
CA TRP A 147 -13.48 -10.17 24.12
C TRP A 147 -14.89 -10.57 23.72
N LYS A 148 -15.52 -9.70 22.94
CA LYS A 148 -16.86 -9.85 22.38
C LYS A 148 -16.81 -9.78 20.86
N TYR A 149 -17.58 -10.65 20.24
CA TYR A 149 -17.81 -10.62 18.81
C TYR A 149 -19.26 -10.99 18.53
N LYS A 150 -20.09 -10.01 18.15
CA LYS A 150 -21.54 -10.16 18.07
C LYS A 150 -22.11 -10.65 19.41
N ASP A 151 -22.79 -11.82 19.41
CA ASP A 151 -23.37 -12.51 20.58
C ASP A 151 -22.37 -13.37 21.37
N TYR A 152 -21.17 -13.59 20.82
CA TYR A 152 -20.12 -14.38 21.46
C TYR A 152 -19.30 -13.55 22.43
N GLU A 153 -19.21 -14.02 23.68
CA GLU A 153 -18.34 -13.45 24.71
C GLU A 153 -17.37 -14.51 25.25
N ALA A 154 -16.10 -14.12 25.39
CA ALA A 154 -15.06 -15.00 25.90
C ALA A 154 -14.19 -14.31 26.94
N HIS A 155 -13.82 -15.08 27.96
CA HIS A 155 -12.97 -14.69 29.06
C HIS A 155 -11.73 -15.58 29.09
N ALA A 156 -10.56 -15.00 29.22
CA ALA A 156 -9.32 -15.72 29.40
C ALA A 156 -8.60 -15.26 30.66
N VAL A 157 -8.11 -16.21 31.43
CA VAL A 157 -7.29 -15.99 32.61
C VAL A 157 -5.92 -16.60 32.35
N LEU A 158 -4.86 -15.86 32.66
CA LEU A 158 -3.49 -16.27 32.34
C LEU A 158 -3.36 -16.74 30.89
N TRP A 159 -3.83 -15.89 29.96
CA TRP A 159 -3.79 -16.24 28.53
C TRP A 159 -2.38 -16.75 28.10
N PRO A 160 -2.28 -17.90 27.41
CA PRO A 160 -3.34 -18.67 26.76
C PRO A 160 -3.90 -19.85 27.58
N PHE A 161 -3.65 -19.97 28.89
CA PHE A 161 -3.89 -21.18 29.67
C PHE A 161 -5.36 -21.49 29.88
N PHE A 162 -6.13 -20.52 30.35
CA PHE A 162 -7.55 -20.75 30.67
C PHE A 162 -8.43 -19.85 29.83
N LEU A 163 -9.41 -20.44 29.17
CA LEU A 163 -10.36 -19.73 28.34
C LEU A 163 -11.74 -20.38 28.42
N TYR A 164 -12.74 -19.55 28.59
CA TYR A 164 -14.14 -19.92 28.45
C TYR A 164 -14.87 -18.87 27.63
N GLY A 165 -15.62 -19.30 26.62
CA GLY A 165 -16.44 -18.41 25.80
C GLY A 165 -17.71 -19.10 25.35
N SER A 166 -18.80 -18.35 25.28
CA SER A 166 -20.11 -18.88 24.90
C SER A 166 -20.97 -17.89 24.14
N SER A 167 -21.86 -18.43 23.32
CA SER A 167 -22.99 -17.75 22.69
C SER A 167 -24.06 -18.80 22.35
N GLU A 168 -25.18 -18.40 21.76
CA GLU A 168 -26.19 -19.33 21.28
C GLU A 168 -25.66 -20.40 20.32
N THR A 169 -24.73 -20.01 19.48
CA THR A 169 -24.18 -20.87 18.41
C THR A 169 -22.75 -21.32 18.63
N ARG A 170 -22.03 -20.73 19.61
CA ARG A 170 -20.58 -20.95 19.75
C ARG A 170 -20.20 -21.19 21.20
N GLU A 171 -19.42 -22.24 21.44
CA GLU A 171 -18.86 -22.59 22.75
C GLU A 171 -17.35 -22.81 22.61
N GLU A 172 -16.57 -22.28 23.53
CA GLU A 172 -15.13 -22.49 23.60
C GLU A 172 -14.68 -22.68 25.03
N PHE A 173 -13.96 -23.76 25.29
CA PHE A 173 -13.36 -24.06 26.57
C PHE A 173 -11.94 -24.54 26.39
N ARG A 174 -11.02 -24.04 27.21
CA ARG A 174 -9.59 -24.37 27.10
C ARG A 174 -8.92 -24.40 28.46
N ILE A 175 -8.18 -25.47 28.70
CA ILE A 175 -7.16 -25.60 29.75
C ILE A 175 -5.86 -26.00 29.04
N PHE A 176 -5.09 -24.97 28.61
CA PHE A 176 -3.87 -25.19 27.84
C PHE A 176 -2.72 -25.68 28.73
N PRO A 177 -1.89 -26.65 28.30
CA PRO A 177 -1.98 -27.37 27.02
C PRO A 177 -2.85 -28.66 27.09
N LEU A 178 -3.52 -28.92 28.21
CA LEU A 178 -4.15 -30.22 28.51
C LEU A 178 -5.32 -30.52 27.60
N PHE A 179 -6.29 -29.61 27.51
CA PHE A 179 -7.52 -29.84 26.77
C PHE A 179 -8.08 -28.56 26.18
N SER A 180 -8.64 -28.66 24.97
CA SER A 180 -9.49 -27.61 24.42
C SER A 180 -10.66 -28.20 23.62
N ARG A 181 -11.80 -27.52 23.72
CA ARG A 181 -13.01 -27.79 22.95
C ARG A 181 -13.49 -26.47 22.37
N LYS A 182 -13.72 -26.46 21.06
CA LYS A 182 -14.26 -25.29 20.34
C LYS A 182 -15.33 -25.75 19.38
N ILE A 183 -16.56 -25.34 19.62
CA ILE A 183 -17.71 -25.70 18.82
C ILE A 183 -18.35 -24.43 18.26
N HIS A 184 -18.70 -24.46 16.99
CA HIS A 184 -19.58 -23.51 16.34
C HIS A 184 -20.67 -24.35 15.64
N ARG A 185 -21.85 -24.41 16.24
CA ARG A 185 -22.95 -25.25 15.77
C ARG A 185 -23.23 -25.03 14.29
N GLY A 186 -23.28 -26.11 13.52
CA GLY A 186 -23.47 -26.10 12.08
C GLY A 186 -22.27 -25.65 11.24
N LYS A 187 -21.10 -25.33 11.85
CA LYS A 187 -19.90 -24.95 11.10
C LYS A 187 -18.69 -25.81 11.38
N TYR A 188 -18.36 -25.97 12.65
CA TYR A 188 -17.20 -26.79 13.02
C TYR A 188 -17.25 -27.26 14.49
N GLU A 189 -16.55 -28.35 14.71
CA GLU A 189 -16.21 -28.87 16.03
C GLU A 189 -14.71 -29.18 16.05
N ARG A 190 -14.01 -28.68 17.07
CA ARG A 190 -12.57 -28.86 17.20
C ARG A 190 -12.22 -29.23 18.62
N TYR A 191 -11.37 -30.22 18.76
CA TYR A 191 -10.90 -30.74 20.04
C TYR A 191 -9.38 -30.84 20.01
N SER A 192 -8.72 -30.62 21.15
CA SER A 192 -7.32 -30.96 21.36
C SER A 192 -7.10 -31.55 22.74
N PHE A 193 -6.14 -32.46 22.81
CA PHE A 193 -5.64 -33.07 24.05
C PHE A 193 -4.13 -33.06 24.06
N LEU A 194 -3.53 -32.60 25.16
CA LEU A 194 -2.09 -32.36 25.26
C LEU A 194 -1.55 -31.62 24.05
N TRP A 195 -2.13 -30.42 23.81
CA TRP A 195 -1.72 -29.60 22.66
C TRP A 195 -0.19 -29.37 22.64
N PRO A 196 0.48 -29.55 21.48
CA PRO A 196 -0.09 -29.71 20.12
C PRO A 196 -0.28 -31.17 19.68
N PHE A 197 -0.08 -32.16 20.53
CA PHE A 197 0.09 -33.55 20.15
C PHE A 197 -1.15 -34.18 19.52
N PHE A 198 -2.32 -34.04 20.13
CA PHE A 198 -3.55 -34.66 19.64
C PHE A 198 -4.61 -33.63 19.34
N GLN A 199 -5.03 -33.58 18.08
CA GLN A 199 -6.10 -32.69 17.66
C GLN A 199 -7.01 -33.41 16.66
N TRP A 200 -8.34 -33.20 16.80
CA TRP A 200 -9.31 -33.76 15.87
C TRP A 200 -10.56 -32.89 15.82
N GLY A 201 -11.38 -33.13 14.82
CA GLY A 201 -12.66 -32.44 14.69
C GLY A 201 -13.24 -32.52 13.29
N THR A 202 -14.32 -31.78 13.10
CA THR A 202 -15.03 -31.65 11.84
C THR A 202 -15.14 -30.17 11.49
N THR A 203 -14.87 -29.86 10.25
CA THR A 203 -14.98 -28.49 9.70
C THR A 203 -15.91 -28.50 8.50
N TYR A 204 -16.39 -27.30 8.12
CA TYR A 204 -17.26 -27.10 6.96
C TYR A 204 -18.60 -27.84 7.05
N GLN A 205 -19.17 -27.98 8.24
CA GLN A 205 -20.48 -28.59 8.44
C GLN A 205 -21.62 -27.84 7.73
N ASP A 206 -21.44 -26.53 7.48
CA ASP A 206 -22.35 -25.67 6.75
C ASP A 206 -22.19 -25.75 5.21
N LYS A 207 -21.23 -26.54 4.73
CA LYS A 207 -20.97 -26.77 3.31
C LYS A 207 -21.47 -28.13 2.85
N ARG A 208 -21.47 -28.35 1.54
CA ARG A 208 -21.95 -29.60 0.92
C ARG A 208 -21.28 -30.86 1.47
N GLU A 209 -20.05 -30.72 1.97
CA GLU A 209 -19.29 -31.84 2.49
C GLU A 209 -18.49 -31.44 3.73
N PRO A 210 -18.88 -31.93 4.93
CA PRO A 210 -18.08 -31.85 6.12
C PRO A 210 -16.73 -32.56 5.95
N VAL A 211 -15.69 -31.98 6.55
CA VAL A 211 -14.34 -32.54 6.51
C VAL A 211 -13.89 -32.90 7.92
N HIS A 212 -13.61 -34.17 8.13
CA HIS A 212 -13.03 -34.71 9.36
C HIS A 212 -11.52 -34.58 9.32
N TYR A 213 -10.92 -34.08 10.39
CA TYR A 213 -9.47 -34.01 10.50
C TYR A 213 -8.96 -34.66 11.80
N LYS A 214 -7.75 -35.20 11.71
CA LYS A 214 -7.00 -35.78 12.83
C LYS A 214 -5.54 -35.36 12.70
N LEU A 215 -4.93 -34.95 13.80
CA LEU A 215 -3.51 -34.60 13.86
C LEU A 215 -2.89 -35.28 15.07
N PHE A 216 -1.89 -36.10 14.84
CA PHE A 216 -0.95 -36.62 15.83
C PHE A 216 0.40 -35.95 15.59
N PHE A 217 0.57 -34.82 16.25
CA PHE A 217 1.76 -33.98 16.09
C PHE A 217 3.01 -34.60 16.75
N PRO A 218 4.18 -34.53 16.14
CA PRO A 218 4.46 -33.99 14.80
C PRO A 218 4.31 -35.03 13.68
N PHE A 219 3.90 -36.25 13.94
CA PHE A 219 4.10 -37.41 13.07
C PHE A 219 3.11 -37.51 11.93
N TYR A 220 1.83 -37.25 12.16
CA TYR A 220 0.78 -37.54 11.19
C TYR A 220 -0.40 -36.60 11.26
N GLY A 221 -0.87 -36.16 10.09
CA GLY A 221 -2.12 -35.43 9.91
C GLY A 221 -2.97 -36.01 8.78
N ALA A 222 -4.27 -36.07 8.98
CA ALA A 222 -5.24 -36.55 7.99
C ALA A 222 -6.45 -35.63 7.91
N LYS A 223 -6.99 -35.44 6.70
CA LYS A 223 -8.30 -34.85 6.45
C LYS A 223 -9.04 -35.74 5.48
N ASP A 224 -10.30 -36.02 5.79
CA ASP A 224 -11.17 -36.85 4.99
C ASP A 224 -12.53 -36.16 4.83
N GLY A 225 -13.01 -36.00 3.60
CA GLY A 225 -14.38 -35.58 3.33
C GLY A 225 -15.36 -36.71 3.63
N GLU A 226 -16.56 -36.39 4.09
CA GLU A 226 -17.58 -37.36 4.49
C GLU A 226 -17.98 -38.27 3.32
N SER A 227 -18.08 -37.75 2.10
CA SER A 227 -18.39 -38.52 0.88
C SER A 227 -17.18 -39.28 0.30
N GLY A 228 -15.98 -39.11 0.85
CA GLY A 228 -14.75 -39.72 0.37
C GLY A 228 -14.11 -39.06 -0.85
N ASN A 229 -14.71 -38.01 -1.41
CA ASN A 229 -14.19 -37.28 -2.57
C ASN A 229 -12.97 -36.42 -2.24
N MET A 230 -12.72 -36.13 -0.97
CA MET A 230 -11.58 -35.36 -0.49
C MET A 230 -10.73 -36.22 0.44
N LYS A 231 -9.42 -36.26 0.18
CA LYS A 231 -8.43 -36.84 1.12
C LYS A 231 -7.18 -35.97 1.16
N SER A 232 -6.63 -35.82 2.37
CA SER A 232 -5.31 -35.19 2.56
C SER A 232 -4.54 -35.92 3.65
N ARG A 233 -3.25 -36.13 3.41
CA ARG A 233 -2.33 -36.78 4.34
C ARG A 233 -1.08 -35.91 4.48
N ALA A 234 -0.60 -35.79 5.70
CA ALA A 234 0.59 -35.04 6.04
C ALA A 234 1.43 -35.85 7.01
N TYR A 235 2.71 -36.00 6.71
CA TYR A 235 3.66 -36.73 7.52
C TYR A 235 4.74 -35.80 8.02
N PHE A 236 5.09 -35.91 9.28
CA PHE A 236 6.04 -35.10 9.99
C PHE A 236 5.78 -33.59 9.85
N VAL A 237 4.80 -33.14 10.60
CA VAL A 237 4.28 -31.76 10.56
C VAL A 237 5.03 -30.89 11.57
N LEU A 238 5.61 -29.78 11.13
CA LEU A 238 6.23 -28.78 11.99
C LEU A 238 5.48 -27.44 11.94
N PRO A 239 5.41 -26.72 13.07
CA PRO A 239 4.86 -25.37 13.07
C PRO A 239 5.60 -24.47 12.08
N LEU A 240 4.88 -23.60 11.39
CA LEU A 240 5.38 -22.65 10.39
C LEU A 240 6.00 -23.27 9.13
N LEU A 241 6.54 -24.49 9.19
CA LEU A 241 7.18 -25.16 8.05
C LEU A 241 6.22 -26.06 7.26
N GLY A 242 5.12 -26.52 7.90
CA GLY A 242 4.18 -27.44 7.26
C GLY A 242 4.59 -28.91 7.41
N SER A 243 4.25 -29.77 6.46
CA SER A 243 4.55 -31.20 6.48
C SER A 243 5.79 -31.55 5.66
N PHE A 244 6.62 -32.44 6.17
CA PHE A 244 7.78 -33.00 5.43
C PHE A 244 7.35 -33.67 4.14
N LEU A 245 6.28 -34.48 4.19
CA LEU A 245 5.62 -35.04 3.03
C LEU A 245 4.10 -34.81 3.20
N GLY A 246 3.48 -34.25 2.19
CA GLY A 246 2.04 -34.06 2.16
C GLY A 246 1.47 -34.28 0.79
N TYR A 247 0.27 -34.85 0.74
CA TYR A 247 -0.51 -34.95 -0.48
C TYR A 247 -2.01 -34.82 -0.16
N GLY A 248 -2.73 -34.26 -1.10
CA GLY A 248 -4.17 -34.12 -0.99
C GLY A 248 -4.83 -34.08 -2.35
N TYR A 249 -6.09 -34.44 -2.39
CA TYR A 249 -6.96 -34.27 -3.56
C TYR A 249 -8.39 -33.96 -3.10
N ASP A 250 -9.10 -33.22 -3.95
CA ASP A 250 -10.54 -33.03 -3.90
C ASP A 250 -11.11 -33.19 -5.32
N ASP A 251 -11.79 -34.31 -5.55
CA ASP A 251 -12.31 -34.65 -6.88
C ASP A 251 -13.44 -33.72 -7.35
N ARG A 252 -14.08 -32.98 -6.41
CA ARG A 252 -15.17 -32.05 -6.73
C ARG A 252 -14.66 -30.77 -7.39
N THR A 253 -13.49 -30.32 -6.99
CA THR A 253 -12.85 -29.08 -7.50
C THR A 253 -11.68 -29.40 -8.44
N GLY A 254 -11.34 -30.68 -8.62
CA GLY A 254 -10.14 -31.10 -9.32
C GLY A 254 -8.84 -30.68 -8.62
N GLU A 255 -8.92 -30.38 -7.32
CA GLU A 255 -7.77 -29.98 -6.52
C GLU A 255 -6.83 -31.16 -6.31
N LYS A 256 -5.55 -30.95 -6.54
CA LYS A 256 -4.46 -31.88 -6.20
C LYS A 256 -3.30 -31.08 -5.66
N ASP A 257 -2.88 -31.40 -4.45
CA ASP A 257 -1.75 -30.78 -3.77
C ASP A 257 -0.73 -31.84 -3.36
N PHE A 258 0.55 -31.50 -3.52
CA PHE A 258 1.68 -32.33 -3.13
C PHE A 258 2.80 -31.45 -2.59
N ASN A 259 3.40 -31.82 -1.46
CA ASN A 259 4.59 -31.16 -0.94
C ASN A 259 5.60 -32.17 -0.39
N VAL A 260 6.88 -31.83 -0.55
CA VAL A 260 8.02 -32.59 -0.02
C VAL A 260 9.03 -31.64 0.61
N PHE A 261 9.71 -32.12 1.66
CA PHE A 261 10.65 -31.32 2.44
C PHE A 261 10.03 -30.02 2.93
N PHE A 262 8.86 -30.14 3.56
CA PHE A 262 8.08 -29.01 4.07
C PHE A 262 7.61 -28.10 2.93
N PHE A 263 8.00 -26.84 2.94
CA PHE A 263 7.66 -25.85 1.91
C PHE A 263 8.63 -25.82 0.71
N LEU A 264 9.71 -26.63 0.74
CA LEU A 264 10.77 -26.51 -0.28
C LEU A 264 10.29 -26.95 -1.67
N ILE A 265 9.53 -28.03 -1.76
CA ILE A 265 8.97 -28.50 -3.01
C ILE A 265 7.46 -28.56 -2.86
N GLN A 266 6.76 -27.81 -3.68
CA GLN A 266 5.30 -27.79 -3.67
C GLN A 266 4.77 -27.84 -5.09
N TYR A 267 3.76 -28.67 -5.28
CA TYR A 267 2.96 -28.73 -6.49
C TYR A 267 1.48 -28.66 -6.12
N GLY A 268 0.69 -27.91 -6.86
CA GLY A 268 -0.75 -27.83 -6.64
C GLY A 268 -1.49 -27.48 -7.93
N THR A 269 -2.70 -27.98 -8.07
CA THR A 269 -3.60 -27.64 -9.16
C THR A 269 -5.05 -27.71 -8.69
N ASN A 270 -5.89 -26.84 -9.22
CA ASN A 270 -7.33 -26.85 -9.03
C ASN A 270 -7.96 -26.39 -10.36
N GLN A 271 -8.89 -27.15 -10.90
CA GLN A 271 -9.47 -26.85 -12.22
C GLN A 271 -10.56 -25.77 -12.13
N ASP A 272 -11.35 -25.79 -11.07
CA ASP A 272 -12.47 -24.85 -10.91
C ASP A 272 -12.00 -23.40 -10.67
N GLU A 273 -10.86 -23.22 -10.00
CA GLU A 273 -10.32 -21.91 -9.65
C GLU A 273 -9.13 -21.48 -10.53
N ASP A 274 -8.84 -22.23 -11.62
CA ASP A 274 -7.65 -22.03 -12.47
C ASP A 274 -6.36 -21.86 -11.63
N TYR A 275 -6.23 -22.71 -10.62
CA TYR A 275 -5.12 -22.71 -9.70
C TYR A 275 -4.02 -23.66 -10.15
N LYS A 276 -2.80 -23.15 -10.25
CA LYS A 276 -1.58 -23.95 -10.49
C LYS A 276 -0.44 -23.41 -9.64
N LYS A 277 0.26 -24.30 -8.96
CA LYS A 277 1.41 -23.98 -8.13
C LYS A 277 2.55 -24.93 -8.38
N LEU A 278 3.75 -24.42 -8.61
CA LEU A 278 5.00 -25.15 -8.59
C LEU A 278 6.04 -24.28 -7.88
N ILE A 279 6.54 -24.74 -6.74
CA ILE A 279 7.53 -24.04 -5.94
C ILE A 279 8.69 -24.99 -5.66
N LEU A 280 9.90 -24.55 -5.97
CA LEU A 280 11.18 -25.15 -5.66
C LEU A 280 11.98 -24.13 -4.83
N PHE A 281 11.58 -23.96 -3.58
CA PHE A 281 12.18 -22.93 -2.70
C PHE A 281 13.62 -23.30 -2.30
N PRO A 282 14.54 -22.33 -2.19
CA PRO A 282 14.33 -20.90 -2.41
C PRO A 282 14.45 -20.43 -3.84
N PHE A 283 14.77 -21.30 -4.80
CA PHE A 283 15.27 -20.91 -6.11
C PHE A 283 14.20 -20.45 -7.08
N PHE A 284 13.07 -21.18 -7.15
CA PHE A 284 12.06 -20.95 -8.17
C PHE A 284 10.65 -21.15 -7.61
N GLY A 285 9.71 -20.32 -8.08
CA GLY A 285 8.29 -20.55 -7.86
C GLY A 285 7.46 -19.95 -8.97
N ARG A 286 6.43 -20.69 -9.37
CA ARG A 286 5.37 -20.22 -10.25
C ARG A 286 4.03 -20.57 -9.64
N TYR A 287 3.23 -19.54 -9.46
CA TYR A 287 1.92 -19.62 -8.82
C TYR A 287 0.91 -18.88 -9.68
N ARG A 288 -0.20 -19.54 -10.01
CA ARG A 288 -1.34 -18.96 -10.72
C ARG A 288 -2.60 -19.19 -9.90
N PHE A 289 -3.38 -18.18 -9.71
CA PHE A 289 -4.68 -18.25 -9.05
C PHE A 289 -5.65 -17.29 -9.72
N ALA A 290 -6.69 -17.82 -10.34
CA ALA A 290 -7.66 -17.06 -11.13
C ALA A 290 -6.94 -16.10 -12.11
N SER A 291 -7.18 -14.81 -11.98
CA SER A 291 -6.61 -13.76 -12.84
C SER A 291 -5.18 -13.34 -12.47
N LYS A 292 -4.56 -13.96 -11.44
CA LYS A 292 -3.23 -13.55 -10.95
C LYS A 292 -2.19 -14.65 -11.18
N GLN A 293 -1.03 -14.27 -11.71
CA GLN A 293 0.11 -15.16 -11.85
C GLN A 293 1.36 -14.49 -11.25
N THR A 294 2.09 -15.26 -10.47
CA THR A 294 3.38 -14.84 -9.90
C THR A 294 4.45 -15.85 -10.27
N THR A 295 5.58 -15.39 -10.77
CA THR A 295 6.78 -16.19 -10.99
C THR A 295 7.93 -15.52 -10.28
N PHE A 296 8.74 -16.28 -9.56
CA PHE A 296 9.93 -15.74 -8.90
C PHE A 296 11.13 -16.67 -9.03
N VAL A 297 12.31 -16.05 -9.06
CA VAL A 297 13.62 -16.71 -8.90
C VAL A 297 14.35 -15.92 -7.81
N THR A 298 14.30 -16.47 -6.60
CA THR A 298 14.78 -15.76 -5.40
C THR A 298 16.31 -15.67 -5.38
N PRO A 299 16.88 -14.57 -4.87
CA PRO A 299 16.19 -13.40 -4.31
C PRO A 299 15.93 -12.27 -5.31
N LEU A 300 16.29 -12.42 -6.56
CA LEU A 300 16.48 -11.30 -7.47
C LEU A 300 15.29 -11.04 -8.41
N TYR A 301 14.67 -12.08 -8.94
CA TYR A 301 13.67 -11.95 -10.00
C TYR A 301 12.25 -12.23 -9.51
N PHE A 302 11.35 -11.32 -9.84
CA PHE A 302 9.91 -11.46 -9.61
C PHE A 302 9.15 -10.96 -10.82
N HIS A 303 8.16 -11.72 -11.25
CA HIS A 303 7.23 -11.35 -12.31
C HIS A 303 5.81 -11.60 -11.82
N LEU A 304 5.01 -10.52 -11.77
CA LEU A 304 3.64 -10.53 -11.29
C LEU A 304 2.72 -10.07 -12.40
N GLN A 305 1.75 -10.90 -12.75
CA GLN A 305 0.69 -10.56 -13.70
C GLN A 305 -0.66 -10.60 -12.98
N SER A 306 -1.49 -9.63 -13.27
CA SER A 306 -2.88 -9.58 -12.78
C SER A 306 -3.78 -9.11 -13.90
N ASP A 307 -4.83 -9.87 -14.16
CA ASP A 307 -5.84 -9.56 -15.16
C ASP A 307 -7.20 -9.51 -14.46
N THR A 308 -7.54 -8.32 -13.94
CA THR A 308 -8.81 -8.06 -13.27
C THR A 308 -9.74 -7.28 -14.19
N TYR A 309 -11.03 -7.29 -13.88
CA TYR A 309 -12.05 -6.55 -14.66
C TYR A 309 -11.74 -5.06 -14.83
N HIS A 310 -11.05 -4.46 -13.86
CA HIS A 310 -10.75 -3.02 -13.86
C HIS A 310 -9.34 -2.70 -14.32
N ILE A 311 -8.36 -3.53 -13.98
CA ILE A 311 -6.93 -3.26 -14.19
C ILE A 311 -6.21 -4.53 -14.63
N GLN A 312 -5.51 -4.43 -15.74
CA GLN A 312 -4.54 -5.42 -16.18
C GLN A 312 -3.14 -4.91 -15.82
N SER A 313 -2.34 -5.70 -15.13
CA SER A 313 -0.99 -5.31 -14.74
C SER A 313 0.04 -6.39 -15.06
N ASP A 314 1.23 -5.93 -15.45
CA ASP A 314 2.42 -6.73 -15.70
C ASP A 314 3.61 -6.05 -15.03
N ASP A 315 4.07 -6.62 -13.92
CA ASP A 315 5.16 -6.09 -13.12
C ASP A 315 6.34 -7.07 -13.14
N THR A 316 7.52 -6.60 -13.55
CA THR A 316 8.75 -7.38 -13.57
C THR A 316 9.83 -6.67 -12.76
N PHE A 317 10.45 -7.39 -11.82
CA PHE A 317 11.49 -6.88 -10.93
C PHE A 317 12.73 -7.77 -11.01
N LEU A 318 13.90 -7.17 -11.19
CA LEU A 318 15.21 -7.78 -10.98
C LEU A 318 15.93 -6.94 -9.93
N ILE A 319 15.67 -7.20 -8.67
CA ILE A 319 16.08 -6.39 -7.52
C ILE A 319 17.60 -6.44 -7.34
N PRO A 320 18.27 -5.29 -7.14
CA PRO A 320 17.75 -3.92 -7.12
C PRO A 320 17.79 -3.20 -8.47
N PHE A 321 18.19 -3.86 -9.56
CA PHE A 321 18.68 -3.23 -10.78
C PHE A 321 17.59 -2.83 -11.78
N TYR A 322 16.49 -3.60 -11.83
CA TYR A 322 15.48 -3.41 -12.87
C TYR A 322 14.07 -3.51 -12.27
N PHE A 323 13.24 -2.52 -12.59
CA PHE A 323 11.82 -2.45 -12.27
C PHE A 323 11.06 -2.03 -13.52
N ASN A 324 10.17 -2.86 -13.99
CA ASN A 324 9.26 -2.57 -15.09
C ASN A 324 7.84 -2.86 -14.65
N SER A 325 6.95 -1.90 -14.81
CA SER A 325 5.55 -2.01 -14.44
C SER A 325 4.70 -1.42 -15.56
N LYS A 326 3.74 -2.19 -16.03
CA LYS A 326 2.76 -1.74 -17.02
C LYS A 326 1.38 -2.00 -16.46
N ARG A 327 0.50 -1.02 -16.55
CA ARG A 327 -0.88 -1.10 -16.13
C ARG A 327 -1.78 -0.58 -17.23
N HIS A 328 -2.82 -1.34 -17.54
CA HIS A 328 -3.89 -0.94 -18.43
C HIS A 328 -5.19 -0.83 -17.64
N TYR A 329 -5.77 0.34 -17.63
CA TYR A 329 -7.04 0.64 -16.95
C TYR A 329 -8.18 0.43 -17.94
N VAL A 330 -8.82 -0.73 -17.88
CA VAL A 330 -9.83 -1.19 -18.85
C VAL A 330 -11.01 -0.22 -18.99
N GLN A 331 -11.49 0.32 -17.88
CA GLN A 331 -12.63 1.22 -17.87
C GLN A 331 -12.39 2.55 -18.64
N TRP A 332 -11.15 3.01 -18.70
CA TRP A 332 -10.79 4.30 -19.30
C TRP A 332 -9.94 4.15 -20.56
N ASP A 333 -9.60 2.94 -20.95
CA ASP A 333 -8.67 2.62 -22.05
C ASP A 333 -7.37 3.44 -21.96
N ARG A 334 -6.72 3.38 -20.80
CA ARG A 334 -5.53 4.16 -20.49
C ARG A 334 -4.41 3.29 -19.96
N ASP A 335 -3.20 3.65 -20.39
CA ASP A 335 -1.99 2.94 -20.03
C ASP A 335 -1.13 3.78 -19.07
N GLU A 336 -0.60 3.12 -18.06
CA GLU A 336 0.45 3.61 -17.18
C GLU A 336 1.69 2.73 -17.35
N SER A 337 2.86 3.33 -17.39
CA SER A 337 4.11 2.57 -17.49
C SER A 337 5.21 3.19 -16.62
N TYR A 338 5.96 2.33 -15.98
CA TYR A 338 7.10 2.69 -15.14
C TYR A 338 8.27 1.77 -15.46
N LEU A 339 9.42 2.34 -15.73
CA LEU A 339 10.68 1.63 -15.97
C LEU A 339 11.79 2.27 -15.17
N LYS A 340 12.51 1.49 -14.37
CA LYS A 340 13.70 1.94 -13.64
C LYS A 340 14.85 0.98 -13.86
N LEU A 341 15.96 1.49 -14.34
CA LEU A 341 17.27 0.83 -14.42
C LEU A 341 18.16 1.45 -13.34
N TRP A 342 18.09 0.90 -12.14
CA TRP A 342 18.82 1.45 -10.99
C TRP A 342 20.34 1.28 -11.12
N PRO A 343 21.12 2.31 -10.76
CA PRO A 343 20.74 3.67 -10.36
C PRO A 343 20.61 4.67 -11.53
N LEU A 344 20.75 4.21 -12.77
CA LEU A 344 21.08 5.04 -13.93
C LEU A 344 19.90 5.81 -14.51
N PHE A 345 18.74 5.18 -14.64
CA PHE A 345 17.65 5.72 -15.44
C PHE A 345 16.28 5.36 -14.87
N LYS A 346 15.36 6.31 -14.96
CA LYS A 346 13.93 6.12 -14.68
C LYS A 346 13.09 6.74 -15.79
N TYR A 347 12.05 6.03 -16.18
CA TYR A 347 11.00 6.49 -17.09
C TYR A 347 9.64 6.19 -16.47
N GLN A 348 8.74 7.14 -16.53
CA GLN A 348 7.36 6.99 -16.07
C GLN A 348 6.42 7.69 -17.04
N LYS A 349 5.32 7.01 -17.40
CA LYS A 349 4.16 7.57 -18.07
C LYS A 349 2.95 7.31 -17.19
N ASP A 350 2.25 8.36 -16.79
CA ASP A 350 1.03 8.24 -16.00
C ASP A 350 -0.22 8.04 -16.87
N ARG A 351 -1.36 7.85 -16.22
CA ARG A 351 -2.66 7.65 -16.89
C ARG A 351 -3.10 8.84 -17.74
N ASP A 352 -2.67 10.04 -17.40
CA ASP A 352 -3.02 11.28 -18.11
C ASP A 352 -2.11 11.56 -19.29
N GLY A 353 -1.13 10.69 -19.54
CA GLY A 353 -0.17 10.79 -20.62
C GLY A 353 1.02 11.69 -20.31
N ASN A 354 1.17 12.15 -19.05
CA ASN A 354 2.38 12.84 -18.65
C ASN A 354 3.56 11.87 -18.65
N VAL A 355 4.68 12.32 -19.20
CA VAL A 355 5.90 11.53 -19.28
C VAL A 355 6.98 12.20 -18.45
N VAL A 356 7.64 11.43 -17.62
CA VAL A 356 8.79 11.86 -16.82
C VAL A 356 9.93 10.87 -17.04
N TRP A 357 11.14 11.35 -17.26
CA TRP A 357 12.33 10.52 -17.16
C TRP A 357 13.48 11.26 -16.49
N ASN A 358 14.27 10.50 -15.74
CA ASN A 358 15.40 11.02 -14.98
C ASN A 358 16.64 10.18 -15.27
N LEU A 359 17.76 10.85 -15.42
CA LEU A 359 19.09 10.24 -15.42
C LEU A 359 19.65 10.37 -14.01
N LEU A 360 19.95 9.25 -13.38
CA LEU A 360 20.34 9.03 -12.01
C LEU A 360 19.15 9.13 -11.02
N SER A 361 18.74 7.97 -10.53
CA SER A 361 17.69 7.78 -9.50
C SER A 361 18.22 6.80 -8.45
N LEU A 362 18.60 7.31 -7.28
CA LEU A 362 19.43 6.56 -6.32
C LEU A 362 18.67 5.56 -5.45
N PHE A 363 17.35 5.70 -5.26
CA PHE A 363 16.62 4.72 -4.44
C PHE A 363 16.22 3.48 -5.26
N PRO A 364 16.61 2.27 -4.80
CA PRO A 364 16.29 1.02 -5.49
C PRO A 364 14.86 0.54 -5.18
N ILE A 365 13.89 1.44 -5.25
CA ILE A 365 12.48 1.15 -5.00
C ILE A 365 11.58 1.82 -6.04
N LYS A 366 10.40 1.28 -6.25
CA LYS A 366 9.33 1.90 -7.02
C LYS A 366 8.44 2.68 -6.06
N SER A 367 8.56 4.00 -6.01
CA SER A 367 7.70 4.87 -5.23
C SER A 367 7.66 6.27 -5.83
N GLU A 368 6.49 6.68 -6.29
CA GLU A 368 6.30 8.01 -6.88
C GLU A 368 6.60 9.15 -5.90
N VAL A 369 6.25 8.96 -4.64
CA VAL A 369 6.48 9.95 -3.58
C VAL A 369 7.98 10.11 -3.33
N VAL A 370 8.71 9.00 -3.20
CA VAL A 370 10.18 9.03 -3.05
C VAL A 370 10.82 9.67 -4.26
N ASP A 371 10.47 9.22 -5.46
CA ASP A 371 11.04 9.73 -6.70
C ASP A 371 10.80 11.24 -6.85
N ARG A 372 9.64 11.75 -6.50
CA ARG A 372 9.27 13.17 -6.60
C ARG A 372 10.00 14.06 -5.59
N ILE A 373 10.19 13.56 -4.37
CA ILE A 373 10.85 14.32 -3.30
C ILE A 373 12.37 14.24 -3.43
N TRP A 374 12.92 13.05 -3.70
CA TRP A 374 14.32 12.77 -3.55
C TRP A 374 15.12 12.81 -4.86
N ASP A 375 14.56 12.36 -5.99
CA ASP A 375 15.31 12.33 -7.26
C ASP A 375 15.91 13.68 -7.65
N PRO A 376 15.22 14.84 -7.51
CA PRO A 376 15.80 16.14 -7.87
C PRO A 376 17.06 16.54 -7.11
N LEU A 377 17.35 15.91 -5.94
CA LEU A 377 18.55 16.22 -5.16
C LEU A 377 19.84 15.68 -5.77
N TRP A 378 19.76 14.74 -6.73
CA TRP A 378 20.94 14.12 -7.36
C TRP A 378 20.76 13.86 -8.86
N SER A 379 19.62 14.15 -9.42
CA SER A 379 19.36 13.93 -10.84
C SER A 379 20.33 14.76 -11.72
N ILE A 380 20.93 14.08 -12.72
CA ILE A 380 21.79 14.76 -13.68
C ILE A 380 20.94 15.46 -14.75
N VAL A 381 19.92 14.77 -15.26
CA VAL A 381 18.96 15.30 -16.22
C VAL A 381 17.58 14.82 -15.88
N GLU A 382 16.64 15.74 -15.80
CA GLU A 382 15.20 15.47 -15.68
C GLU A 382 14.51 16.02 -16.93
N TYR A 383 13.62 15.22 -17.50
CA TYR A 383 12.73 15.67 -18.56
C TYR A 383 11.29 15.35 -18.19
N GLN A 384 10.40 16.28 -18.42
CA GLN A 384 8.97 16.10 -18.23
C GLN A 384 8.24 16.60 -19.47
N LYS A 385 7.26 15.85 -19.93
CA LYS A 385 6.28 16.25 -20.94
C LYS A 385 4.90 16.07 -20.35
N LEU A 386 4.18 17.16 -20.22
CA LEU A 386 2.82 17.14 -19.69
C LEU A 386 1.79 16.95 -20.81
N SER A 387 0.63 16.43 -20.46
CA SER A 387 -0.48 16.20 -21.39
C SER A 387 -1.03 17.47 -22.03
N ASN A 388 -0.84 18.64 -21.40
CA ASN A 388 -1.18 19.96 -21.94
C ASN A 388 -0.16 20.50 -22.97
N GLY A 389 0.86 19.71 -23.36
CA GLY A 389 1.89 20.09 -24.31
C GLY A 389 3.11 20.79 -23.70
N GLU A 390 3.08 21.17 -22.42
CA GLU A 390 4.22 21.75 -21.71
C GLU A 390 5.36 20.75 -21.58
N LYS A 391 6.58 21.21 -21.84
CA LYS A 391 7.81 20.43 -21.70
C LYS A 391 8.75 21.13 -20.72
N ARG A 392 9.44 20.35 -19.90
CA ARG A 392 10.41 20.81 -18.91
C ARG A 392 11.68 20.01 -19.01
N VAL A 393 12.82 20.69 -18.90
CA VAL A 393 14.14 20.07 -18.76
C VAL A 393 14.84 20.69 -17.56
N SER A 394 15.47 19.86 -16.76
CA SER A 394 16.33 20.32 -15.67
C SER A 394 17.65 19.56 -15.72
N ILE A 395 18.75 20.24 -15.44
CA ILE A 395 20.11 19.71 -15.52
C ILE A 395 20.85 19.96 -14.21
N LEU A 396 21.66 19.00 -13.77
CA LEU A 396 22.55 19.05 -12.60
C LEU A 396 21.81 19.54 -11.33
N MET A 397 20.98 18.67 -10.76
CA MET A 397 20.20 19.00 -9.56
C MET A 397 19.40 20.31 -9.73
N ARG A 398 18.84 20.51 -10.93
CA ARG A 398 18.08 21.71 -11.29
C ARG A 398 18.89 23.02 -11.23
N ALA A 399 20.23 22.95 -11.36
CA ALA A 399 21.07 24.14 -11.51
C ALA A 399 20.75 24.90 -12.80
N TYR A 400 20.25 24.23 -13.81
CA TYR A 400 19.62 24.83 -14.99
C TYR A 400 18.22 24.22 -15.14
N THR A 401 17.22 25.07 -15.34
CA THR A 401 15.85 24.65 -15.64
C THR A 401 15.29 25.41 -16.83
N GLN A 402 14.59 24.69 -17.69
CA GLN A 402 13.91 25.22 -18.84
C GLN A 402 12.50 24.63 -18.93
N ARG A 403 11.53 25.48 -19.16
CA ARG A 403 10.14 25.14 -19.39
C ARG A 403 9.64 25.85 -20.65
N TRP A 404 8.92 25.12 -21.49
CA TRP A 404 8.38 25.72 -22.70
C TRP A 404 7.08 25.05 -23.16
N THR A 405 6.26 25.84 -23.82
CA THR A 405 5.08 25.45 -24.60
C THR A 405 5.27 25.93 -26.03
N GLU A 406 4.25 25.90 -26.88
CA GLU A 406 4.31 26.49 -28.23
C GLU A 406 4.49 28.00 -28.20
N THR A 407 3.98 28.67 -27.16
CA THR A 407 3.94 30.15 -27.08
C THR A 407 4.79 30.75 -25.96
N GLU A 408 5.20 29.95 -24.98
CA GLU A 408 5.89 30.43 -23.78
C GLU A 408 7.25 29.74 -23.62
N PHE A 409 8.23 30.45 -23.16
CA PHE A 409 9.55 29.94 -22.82
C PHE A 409 10.04 30.57 -21.52
N HIS A 410 10.47 29.71 -20.58
CA HIS A 410 11.09 30.13 -19.35
C HIS A 410 12.38 29.34 -19.13
N ALA A 411 13.47 30.05 -18.79
CA ALA A 411 14.72 29.42 -18.41
C ALA A 411 15.28 30.08 -17.16
N SER A 412 15.86 29.30 -16.27
CA SER A 412 16.49 29.84 -15.07
C SER A 412 17.74 29.09 -14.66
N VAL A 413 18.71 29.83 -14.18
CA VAL A 413 19.88 29.38 -13.43
C VAL A 413 19.79 30.07 -12.08
N PRO A 414 19.57 29.34 -10.99
CA PRO A 414 19.38 29.89 -9.65
C PRO A 414 20.49 30.89 -9.31
N PHE A 415 20.11 32.02 -8.70
CA PHE A 415 20.97 33.14 -8.34
C PHE A 415 21.53 33.94 -9.53
N LEU A 416 21.69 33.36 -10.72
CA LEU A 416 22.42 33.98 -11.82
C LEU A 416 21.50 34.61 -12.85
N LEU A 417 20.58 33.84 -13.46
CA LEU A 417 19.83 34.28 -14.64
C LEU A 417 18.40 33.74 -14.61
N GLU A 418 17.44 34.57 -14.89
CA GLU A 418 16.06 34.23 -15.17
C GLU A 418 15.64 34.86 -16.51
N VAL A 419 15.05 34.07 -17.39
CA VAL A 419 14.54 34.53 -18.71
C VAL A 419 13.10 34.03 -18.84
N SER A 420 12.20 34.93 -19.22
CA SER A 420 10.80 34.62 -19.49
C SER A 420 10.34 35.29 -20.76
N LEU A 421 9.89 34.49 -21.70
CA LEU A 421 9.36 34.94 -22.98
C LEU A 421 7.91 34.41 -23.09
N THR A 422 6.96 35.31 -23.07
CA THR A 422 5.56 35.01 -23.29
C THR A 422 5.01 35.95 -24.36
N PRO A 423 3.85 35.70 -24.98
CA PRO A 423 3.26 36.60 -25.97
C PRO A 423 3.08 38.04 -25.47
N GLU A 424 2.75 38.19 -24.20
CA GLU A 424 2.46 39.49 -23.57
C GLU A 424 3.69 40.12 -22.91
N LYS A 425 4.70 39.28 -22.53
CA LYS A 425 5.82 39.75 -21.72
C LYS A 425 7.12 39.10 -22.11
N THR A 426 8.16 39.95 -22.32
CA THR A 426 9.55 39.53 -22.43
C THR A 426 10.31 40.07 -21.23
N SER A 427 10.93 39.22 -20.44
CA SER A 427 11.75 39.67 -19.32
C SER A 427 12.99 38.80 -19.13
N TRP A 428 14.05 39.42 -18.67
CA TRP A 428 15.21 38.73 -18.14
C TRP A 428 15.78 39.47 -16.91
N LYS A 429 16.32 38.73 -15.98
CA LYS A 429 16.92 39.25 -14.77
C LYS A 429 18.26 38.55 -14.54
N PHE A 430 19.30 39.34 -14.25
CA PHE A 430 20.61 38.84 -13.87
C PHE A 430 20.86 39.16 -12.39
N LEU A 431 21.44 38.22 -11.63
CA LEU A 431 21.68 38.31 -10.19
C LEU A 431 20.45 38.85 -9.43
N TYR A 432 19.29 38.16 -9.58
CA TYR A 432 18.01 38.56 -8.95
C TYR A 432 17.53 39.98 -9.26
N GLY A 433 17.94 40.55 -10.38
CA GLY A 433 17.54 41.89 -10.79
C GLY A 433 18.52 42.98 -10.40
N LEU A 434 19.80 42.63 -10.15
CA LEU A 434 20.90 43.62 -10.19
C LEU A 434 20.86 44.37 -11.52
N ILE A 435 20.65 43.62 -12.60
CA ILE A 435 20.31 44.16 -13.94
C ILE A 435 19.15 43.32 -14.47
N GLY A 436 18.13 43.98 -15.01
CA GLY A 436 17.00 43.30 -15.61
C GLY A 436 16.31 44.14 -16.65
N TYR A 437 15.63 43.49 -17.55
CA TYR A 437 14.81 44.11 -18.59
C TYR A 437 13.44 43.46 -18.59
N GLU A 438 12.45 44.29 -18.71
CA GLU A 438 11.05 43.85 -18.81
C GLU A 438 10.36 44.65 -19.92
N ARG A 439 9.73 43.95 -20.82
CA ARG A 439 8.86 44.52 -21.84
C ARG A 439 7.49 43.90 -21.73
N ILE A 440 6.48 44.73 -21.53
CA ILE A 440 5.04 44.32 -21.52
C ILE A 440 4.39 45.13 -22.64
N GLU A 441 3.93 44.42 -23.69
CA GLU A 441 3.41 45.06 -24.90
C GLU A 441 4.37 46.11 -25.49
N SER A 442 4.07 47.41 -25.36
CA SER A 442 4.90 48.55 -25.80
C SER A 442 5.77 49.14 -24.69
N ASP A 443 5.45 48.85 -23.44
CA ASP A 443 6.13 49.38 -22.26
C ASP A 443 7.44 48.66 -22.02
N ARG A 444 8.54 49.41 -21.92
CA ARG A 444 9.90 48.87 -21.67
C ARG A 444 10.43 49.41 -20.37
N LYS A 445 10.88 48.53 -19.47
CA LYS A 445 11.43 48.88 -18.16
C LYS A 445 12.82 48.26 -18.00
N LEU A 446 13.79 49.06 -17.67
CA LEU A 446 15.10 48.60 -17.25
C LEU A 446 15.16 48.56 -15.72
N GLN A 447 15.57 47.46 -15.14
CA GLN A 447 15.80 47.30 -13.72
C GLN A 447 17.29 47.37 -13.42
N LEU A 448 17.67 48.21 -12.47
CA LEU A 448 19.05 48.37 -12.01
C LEU A 448 19.08 48.31 -10.47
N LEU A 449 20.13 47.69 -9.91
CA LEU A 449 20.39 47.63 -8.47
C LEU A 449 19.16 47.11 -7.65
N TRP A 450 18.43 46.12 -8.20
CA TRP A 450 17.24 45.45 -7.62
C TRP A 450 15.98 46.31 -7.46
N PHE A 451 16.07 47.62 -7.27
CA PHE A 451 14.94 48.49 -6.94
C PHE A 451 14.74 49.68 -7.85
N ILE A 452 15.71 50.07 -8.66
CA ILE A 452 15.58 51.19 -9.60
C ILE A 452 14.93 50.63 -10.89
N LYS A 453 13.77 51.13 -11.24
CA LYS A 453 13.07 50.82 -12.49
C LYS A 453 13.00 52.10 -13.36
N ILE A 454 13.53 52.05 -14.57
CA ILE A 454 13.58 53.14 -15.54
C ILE A 454 12.82 52.73 -16.79
#